data_5ad0d6077ef13161e25deac9281cf5ae
#
_entry.id   5ad0d6077ef13161e25deac9281cf5ae
#
_cell.length_a   1.000
_cell.length_b   1.000
_cell.length_c   1.000
_cell.angle_alpha   90.00
_cell.angle_beta   90.00
_cell.angle_gamma   90.00
#
_symmetry.space_group_name_H-M   'P 1'
#
loop_
_entity.id
_entity.type
_entity.pdbx_description
1 polymer ?
#
loop_
_entity_poly.entity_id
_entity_poly.type
_entity_poly.pdbx_seq_one_letter_code
_entity_poly.pdbx_strand_id
1 'polypeptide(L)'
;LIFYEIPTRQKRLNKAEFDYINSDTDEQDKTDKLSDNSTKASWAKLLTYKQTWAFSIGKFLTDPIWWFYLFWLPDFLESEYRLKGTAIALPVALVYTISTFGSIYGGYLPKSLSEQNWPVFKARKTSMLIYAFAVVPIVFAQILGNVNMWLAVIIIGLAASAHQAWSANIFTTVSDMFPKKAVGSVTGLGGMFGSVGSVFLSLFVQKNLFVHYRSIHHIEIAYYIMFFVCGGTYLLAWCIMQFLVPKMKMVNI
;
A
#
# COMPACT_ATOMS: atom_id res chain seq x y z
N LEU A 1 12.97 20.89 11.61
CA LEU A 1 12.16 21.20 12.81
C LEU A 1 11.96 22.71 13.03
N ILE A 2 12.64 23.58 12.27
CA ILE A 2 12.54 25.05 12.40
C ILE A 2 11.14 25.60 12.02
N PHE A 3 10.41 24.88 11.18
CA PHE A 3 9.09 25.31 10.66
C PHE A 3 7.90 24.51 11.20
N TYR A 4 8.13 23.46 11.99
CA TYR A 4 7.06 22.65 12.53
C TYR A 4 6.74 23.04 13.97
N GLU A 5 5.48 23.43 14.19
CA GLU A 5 4.90 23.66 15.51
C GLU A 5 3.59 22.87 15.63
N ILE A 6 3.32 22.36 16.81
CA ILE A 6 2.04 21.70 17.10
C ILE A 6 0.89 22.72 17.04
N PRO A 7 -0.32 22.33 16.62
CA PRO A 7 -1.44 23.26 16.44
C PRO A 7 -1.70 24.19 17.63
N THR A 8 -1.51 23.70 18.85
CA THR A 8 -1.70 24.47 20.09
C THR A 8 -0.69 25.60 20.28
N ARG A 9 0.46 25.58 19.61
CA ARG A 9 1.52 26.60 19.67
C ARG A 9 1.64 27.40 18.39
N GLN A 10 0.99 26.98 17.31
CA GLN A 10 1.09 27.61 15.99
C GLN A 10 0.34 28.94 15.96
N LYS A 11 1.08 30.05 15.93
CA LYS A 11 0.53 31.42 15.95
C LYS A 11 -0.19 31.82 14.65
N ARG A 12 0.03 31.08 13.54
CA ARG A 12 -0.56 31.38 12.23
C ARG A 12 -1.93 30.73 12.03
N LEU A 13 -2.34 29.81 12.90
CA LEU A 13 -3.65 29.18 12.84
C LEU A 13 -4.73 30.19 13.26
N ASN A 14 -5.77 30.31 12.44
CA ASN A 14 -6.96 31.05 12.86
C ASN A 14 -7.84 30.18 13.79
N LYS A 15 -8.78 30.83 14.47
CA LYS A 15 -9.63 30.14 15.45
C LYS A 15 -10.50 29.05 14.80
N ALA A 16 -11.04 29.29 13.62
CA ALA A 16 -11.89 28.32 12.91
C ALA A 16 -11.10 27.07 12.50
N GLU A 17 -9.86 27.22 12.02
CA GLU A 17 -8.96 26.10 11.72
C GLU A 17 -8.58 25.33 12.99
N PHE A 18 -8.29 26.03 14.07
CA PHE A 18 -7.97 25.41 15.35
C PHE A 18 -9.15 24.60 15.90
N ASP A 19 -10.36 25.16 15.84
CA ASP A 19 -11.59 24.48 16.27
C ASP A 19 -11.90 23.29 15.37
N TYR A 20 -11.68 23.41 14.06
CA TYR A 20 -11.82 22.29 13.10
C TYR A 20 -10.83 21.16 13.38
N ILE A 21 -9.56 21.46 13.60
CA ILE A 21 -8.52 20.46 13.93
C ILE A 21 -8.86 19.72 15.24
N ASN A 22 -9.50 20.42 16.19
CA ASN A 22 -9.88 19.86 17.49
C ASN A 22 -11.33 19.35 17.54
N SER A 23 -12.13 19.51 16.47
CA SER A 23 -13.53 19.05 16.43
C SER A 23 -13.67 17.54 16.54
N ASP A 24 -12.67 16.78 16.07
CA ASP A 24 -12.59 15.31 16.19
C ASP A 24 -12.06 14.85 17.58
N THR A 25 -12.25 15.63 18.62
CA THR A 25 -11.97 15.12 19.97
C THR A 25 -13.02 14.07 20.30
N ASP A 26 -12.63 12.80 20.22
CA ASP A 26 -13.44 11.68 20.72
C ASP A 26 -13.89 12.01 22.14
N GLU A 27 -15.16 11.77 22.44
CA GLU A 27 -15.68 11.98 23.82
C GLU A 27 -14.88 11.19 24.86
N GLN A 28 -14.20 10.11 24.44
CA GLN A 28 -13.24 9.34 25.23
C GLN A 28 -11.96 10.12 25.58
N ASP A 29 -11.48 11.04 24.71
CA ASP A 29 -10.33 11.90 25.03
C ASP A 29 -10.63 12.90 26.15
N LYS A 30 -11.89 13.23 26.39
CA LYS A 30 -12.31 14.11 27.52
C LYS A 30 -12.23 13.39 28.87
N THR A 31 -12.51 12.10 28.89
CA THR A 31 -12.41 11.25 30.10
C THR A 31 -10.97 10.88 30.42
N ASP A 32 -10.14 10.65 29.39
CA ASP A 32 -8.72 10.29 29.56
C ASP A 32 -7.81 11.49 29.96
N LYS A 33 -8.25 12.75 29.70
CA LYS A 33 -7.54 13.94 30.19
C LYS A 33 -7.67 14.15 31.69
N LEU A 34 -8.64 13.48 32.34
CA LEU A 34 -8.83 13.51 33.78
C LEU A 34 -8.06 12.40 34.51
N SER A 35 -7.57 11.40 33.78
CA SER A 35 -6.68 10.38 34.30
C SER A 35 -5.30 10.56 33.66
N ASP A 36 -4.31 10.95 34.45
CA ASP A 36 -2.88 11.15 34.08
C ASP A 36 -2.19 9.82 33.65
N ASN A 37 -2.95 8.83 33.25
CA ASN A 37 -2.56 7.52 32.76
C ASN A 37 -2.98 7.32 31.30
N SER A 38 -2.40 8.08 30.35
CA SER A 38 -2.44 7.75 28.93
C SER A 38 -1.55 6.50 28.68
N THR A 39 -1.99 5.34 29.14
CA THR A 39 -1.32 4.06 28.82
C THR A 39 -1.41 3.84 27.34
N LYS A 40 -0.27 3.97 26.65
CA LYS A 40 -0.12 3.58 25.25
C LYS A 40 -0.68 2.15 25.09
N ALA A 41 -1.52 1.94 24.08
CA ALA A 41 -2.07 0.60 23.83
C ALA A 41 -0.92 -0.39 23.69
N SER A 42 -0.91 -1.41 24.54
CA SER A 42 0.13 -2.46 24.51
C SER A 42 0.09 -3.18 23.15
N TRP A 43 1.25 -3.39 22.54
CA TRP A 43 1.35 -4.14 21.29
C TRP A 43 0.76 -5.54 21.39
N ALA A 44 0.92 -6.21 22.52
CA ALA A 44 0.29 -7.51 22.78
C ALA A 44 -1.25 -7.43 22.68
N LYS A 45 -1.86 -6.36 23.24
CA LYS A 45 -3.31 -6.12 23.11
C LYS A 45 -3.71 -5.83 21.67
N LEU A 46 -2.93 -5.02 20.93
CA LEU A 46 -3.22 -4.71 19.53
C LEU A 46 -3.21 -5.96 18.65
N LEU A 47 -2.33 -6.92 18.90
CA LEU A 47 -2.25 -8.19 18.17
C LEU A 47 -3.44 -9.14 18.43
N THR A 48 -4.29 -8.88 19.41
CA THR A 48 -5.53 -9.67 19.64
C THR A 48 -6.67 -9.28 18.69
N TYR A 49 -6.58 -8.13 18.03
CA TYR A 49 -7.66 -7.62 17.17
C TYR A 49 -7.51 -8.10 15.72
N LYS A 50 -8.60 -8.60 15.14
CA LYS A 50 -8.66 -9.01 13.72
C LYS A 50 -8.32 -7.87 12.76
N GLN A 51 -8.64 -6.63 13.13
CA GLN A 51 -8.35 -5.43 12.35
C GLN A 51 -6.84 -5.22 12.19
N THR A 52 -6.06 -5.48 13.25
CA THR A 52 -4.58 -5.42 13.18
C THR A 52 -4.06 -6.45 12.19
N TRP A 53 -4.55 -7.68 12.23
CA TRP A 53 -4.14 -8.73 11.32
C TRP A 53 -4.57 -8.46 9.88
N ALA A 54 -5.77 -7.94 9.65
CA ALA A 54 -6.22 -7.55 8.32
C ALA A 54 -5.28 -6.52 7.68
N PHE A 55 -4.88 -5.49 8.42
CA PHE A 55 -3.92 -4.50 7.97
C PHE A 55 -2.53 -5.09 7.78
N SER A 56 -2.02 -5.82 8.76
CA SER A 56 -0.66 -6.39 8.76
C SER A 56 -0.45 -7.42 7.65
N ILE A 57 -1.42 -8.32 7.43
CA ILE A 57 -1.37 -9.31 6.33
C ILE A 57 -1.50 -8.60 4.98
N GLY A 58 -2.37 -7.60 4.87
CA GLY A 58 -2.47 -6.77 3.68
C GLY A 58 -1.13 -6.16 3.31
N LYS A 59 -0.42 -5.56 4.27
CA LYS A 59 0.94 -5.00 4.10
C LYS A 59 1.98 -6.08 3.78
N PHE A 60 1.97 -7.19 4.52
CA PHE A 60 2.87 -8.32 4.30
C PHE A 60 2.82 -8.85 2.87
N LEU A 61 1.63 -8.90 2.27
CA LEU A 61 1.44 -9.40 0.92
C LEU A 61 1.77 -8.34 -0.15
N THR A 62 1.38 -7.08 0.04
CA THR A 62 1.42 -6.07 -1.03
C THR A 62 2.69 -5.23 -1.06
N ASP A 63 3.35 -4.96 0.07
CA ASP A 63 4.59 -4.20 0.10
C ASP A 63 5.75 -4.87 -0.66
N PRO A 64 5.92 -6.22 -0.59
CA PRO A 64 6.92 -6.91 -1.38
C PRO A 64 6.82 -6.67 -2.88
N ILE A 65 5.60 -6.47 -3.40
CA ILE A 65 5.36 -6.21 -4.82
C ILE A 65 5.94 -4.85 -5.24
N TRP A 66 5.83 -3.83 -4.36
CA TRP A 66 6.46 -2.54 -4.62
C TRP A 66 7.98 -2.66 -4.72
N TRP A 67 8.60 -3.41 -3.79
CA TRP A 67 10.04 -3.64 -3.81
C TRP A 67 10.47 -4.44 -5.04
N PHE A 68 9.62 -5.37 -5.51
CA PHE A 68 9.87 -6.05 -6.78
C PHE A 68 9.92 -5.06 -7.95
N TYR A 69 8.95 -4.16 -8.09
CA TYR A 69 8.99 -3.13 -9.13
C TYR A 69 10.23 -2.24 -9.01
N LEU A 70 10.62 -1.86 -7.79
CA LEU A 70 11.75 -0.98 -7.56
C LEU A 70 13.09 -1.61 -7.96
N PHE A 71 13.33 -2.85 -7.58
CA PHE A 71 14.64 -3.49 -7.75
C PHE A 71 14.75 -4.31 -9.02
N TRP A 72 13.68 -4.92 -9.49
CA TRP A 72 13.73 -5.85 -10.62
C TRP A 72 13.31 -5.24 -11.95
N LEU A 73 12.67 -4.08 -11.97
CA LEU A 73 12.34 -3.39 -13.21
C LEU A 73 13.58 -3.07 -14.09
N PRO A 74 14.68 -2.54 -13.54
CA PRO A 74 15.90 -2.35 -14.34
C PRO A 74 16.47 -3.67 -14.89
N ASP A 75 16.53 -4.73 -14.08
CA ASP A 75 17.00 -6.06 -14.48
C ASP A 75 16.09 -6.68 -15.56
N PHE A 76 14.78 -6.49 -15.46
CA PHE A 76 13.81 -6.88 -16.48
C PHE A 76 14.09 -6.20 -17.83
N LEU A 77 14.27 -4.89 -17.81
CA LEU A 77 14.54 -4.12 -19.02
C LEU A 77 15.88 -4.49 -19.66
N GLU A 78 16.91 -4.77 -18.84
CA GLU A 78 18.20 -5.24 -19.31
C GLU A 78 18.15 -6.66 -19.89
N SER A 79 17.51 -7.59 -19.16
CA SER A 79 17.46 -9.01 -19.52
C SER A 79 16.61 -9.26 -20.76
N GLU A 80 15.43 -8.64 -20.86
CA GLU A 80 14.46 -8.89 -21.93
C GLU A 80 14.72 -8.04 -23.19
N TYR A 81 15.12 -6.77 -22.98
CA TYR A 81 15.27 -5.81 -24.10
C TYR A 81 16.71 -5.37 -24.35
N ARG A 82 17.67 -5.95 -23.63
CA ARG A 82 19.10 -5.65 -23.74
C ARG A 82 19.44 -4.16 -23.56
N LEU A 83 18.59 -3.42 -22.82
CA LEU A 83 18.87 -2.02 -22.50
C LEU A 83 20.01 -1.94 -21.50
N LYS A 84 20.91 -0.96 -21.69
CA LYS A 84 22.06 -0.75 -20.80
C LYS A 84 22.24 0.73 -20.45
N GLY A 85 22.79 0.97 -19.27
CA GLY A 85 23.17 2.30 -18.83
C GLY A 85 22.00 3.28 -18.88
N THR A 86 22.19 4.41 -19.54
CA THR A 86 21.19 5.50 -19.60
C THR A 86 19.94 5.15 -20.39
N ALA A 87 19.95 4.12 -21.24
CA ALA A 87 18.77 3.70 -22.00
C ALA A 87 17.65 3.14 -21.11
N ILE A 88 17.97 2.64 -19.90
CA ILE A 88 17.00 2.17 -18.91
C ILE A 88 16.28 3.35 -18.22
N ALA A 89 16.90 4.53 -18.18
CA ALA A 89 16.40 5.65 -17.38
C ALA A 89 15.01 6.12 -17.82
N LEU A 90 14.76 6.23 -19.12
CA LEU A 90 13.47 6.72 -19.63
C LEU A 90 12.31 5.76 -19.34
N PRO A 91 12.39 4.43 -19.62
CA PRO A 91 11.35 3.48 -19.21
C PRO A 91 11.07 3.48 -17.72
N VAL A 92 12.12 3.48 -16.89
CA VAL A 92 11.97 3.51 -15.43
C VAL A 92 11.33 4.83 -14.97
N ALA A 93 11.77 5.96 -15.47
CA ALA A 93 11.17 7.27 -15.17
C ALA A 93 9.69 7.31 -15.54
N LEU A 94 9.30 6.71 -16.68
CA LEU A 94 7.89 6.65 -17.10
C LEU A 94 7.06 5.82 -16.12
N VAL A 95 7.55 4.65 -15.68
CA VAL A 95 6.84 3.82 -14.68
C VAL A 95 6.60 4.60 -13.39
N TYR A 96 7.61 5.29 -12.85
CA TYR A 96 7.46 6.07 -11.64
C TYR A 96 6.59 7.31 -11.81
N THR A 97 6.64 7.94 -12.97
CA THR A 97 5.74 9.06 -13.30
C THR A 97 4.29 8.58 -13.31
N ILE A 98 3.98 7.45 -13.96
CA ILE A 98 2.64 6.86 -13.96
C ILE A 98 2.23 6.47 -12.53
N SER A 99 3.13 5.90 -11.73
CA SER A 99 2.83 5.52 -10.36
C SER A 99 2.45 6.71 -9.46
N THR A 100 3.02 7.88 -9.71
CA THR A 100 2.70 9.12 -8.99
C THR A 100 1.23 9.50 -9.13
N PHE A 101 0.63 9.29 -10.30
CA PHE A 101 -0.81 9.52 -10.49
C PHE A 101 -1.66 8.62 -9.57
N GLY A 102 -1.25 7.36 -9.37
CA GLY A 102 -1.93 6.46 -8.41
C GLY A 102 -1.88 6.99 -6.99
N SER A 103 -0.76 7.55 -6.56
CA SER A 103 -0.60 8.16 -5.25
C SER A 103 -1.56 9.35 -5.05
N ILE A 104 -1.69 10.21 -6.07
CA ILE A 104 -2.55 11.40 -6.02
C ILE A 104 -4.03 11.00 -6.11
N TYR A 105 -4.39 10.19 -7.12
CA TYR A 105 -5.78 9.86 -7.39
C TYR A 105 -6.33 8.71 -6.56
N GLY A 106 -5.46 7.97 -5.83
CA GLY A 106 -5.88 6.86 -4.97
C GLY A 106 -6.83 7.24 -3.85
N GLY A 107 -6.80 8.49 -3.38
CA GLY A 107 -7.77 9.05 -2.43
C GLY A 107 -9.07 9.55 -3.07
N TYR A 108 -9.06 9.84 -4.38
CA TYR A 108 -10.20 10.45 -5.06
C TYR A 108 -11.40 9.52 -5.17
N LEU A 109 -11.19 8.25 -5.55
CA LEU A 109 -12.27 7.29 -5.73
C LEU A 109 -13.08 7.03 -4.45
N PRO A 110 -12.47 6.71 -3.29
CA PRO A 110 -13.24 6.53 -2.05
C PRO A 110 -13.92 7.82 -1.60
N LYS A 111 -13.31 8.99 -1.84
CA LYS A 111 -13.94 10.29 -1.58
C LYS A 111 -15.20 10.48 -2.43
N SER A 112 -15.11 10.30 -3.75
CA SER A 112 -16.23 10.44 -4.68
C SER A 112 -17.39 9.50 -4.34
N LEU A 113 -17.10 8.24 -3.97
CA LEU A 113 -18.13 7.31 -3.52
C LEU A 113 -18.80 7.75 -2.20
N SER A 114 -18.02 8.32 -1.27
CA SER A 114 -18.56 8.84 -0.01
C SER A 114 -19.45 10.07 -0.23
N GLU A 115 -19.11 10.94 -1.18
CA GLU A 115 -19.93 12.08 -1.58
C GLU A 115 -21.26 11.63 -2.21
N GLN A 116 -21.32 10.43 -2.77
CA GLN A 116 -22.56 9.77 -3.26
C GLN A 116 -23.33 9.04 -2.15
N ASN A 117 -23.13 9.40 -0.88
CA ASN A 117 -23.78 8.81 0.30
C ASN A 117 -23.45 7.31 0.55
N TRP A 118 -22.32 6.81 0.03
CA TRP A 118 -21.86 5.49 0.40
C TRP A 118 -21.28 5.50 1.82
N PRO A 119 -21.55 4.48 2.64
CA PRO A 119 -20.84 4.33 3.92
C PRO A 119 -19.32 4.29 3.68
N VAL A 120 -18.55 5.02 4.49
CA VAL A 120 -17.09 5.18 4.33
C VAL A 120 -16.38 3.84 4.16
N PHE A 121 -16.72 2.84 4.98
CA PHE A 121 -16.12 1.51 4.90
C PHE A 121 -16.41 0.81 3.57
N LYS A 122 -17.62 0.98 3.02
CA LYS A 122 -18.01 0.40 1.72
C LYS A 122 -17.29 1.08 0.58
N ALA A 123 -17.25 2.41 0.59
CA ALA A 123 -16.53 3.21 -0.41
C ALA A 123 -15.05 2.82 -0.46
N ARG A 124 -14.38 2.73 0.70
CA ARG A 124 -12.97 2.36 0.78
C ARG A 124 -12.70 0.93 0.30
N LYS A 125 -13.46 -0.05 0.78
CA LYS A 125 -13.29 -1.45 0.35
C LYS A 125 -13.55 -1.66 -1.13
N THR A 126 -14.54 -0.99 -1.68
CA THR A 126 -14.84 -1.04 -3.13
C THR A 126 -13.69 -0.41 -3.92
N SER A 127 -13.18 0.73 -3.49
CA SER A 127 -12.03 1.37 -4.15
C SER A 127 -10.79 0.47 -4.10
N MET A 128 -10.51 -0.16 -2.97
CA MET A 128 -9.40 -1.12 -2.85
C MET A 128 -9.59 -2.34 -3.76
N LEU A 129 -10.82 -2.84 -3.91
CA LEU A 129 -11.11 -3.93 -4.86
C LEU A 129 -10.85 -3.51 -6.31
N ILE A 130 -11.26 -2.31 -6.69
CA ILE A 130 -11.01 -1.75 -8.02
C ILE A 130 -9.50 -1.64 -8.27
N TYR A 131 -8.73 -1.15 -7.30
CA TYR A 131 -7.26 -1.08 -7.42
C TYR A 131 -6.64 -2.46 -7.49
N ALA A 132 -7.14 -3.46 -6.73
CA ALA A 132 -6.67 -4.84 -6.83
C ALA A 132 -6.90 -5.41 -8.24
N PHE A 133 -8.06 -5.16 -8.86
CA PHE A 133 -8.31 -5.54 -10.26
C PHE A 133 -7.45 -4.75 -11.25
N ALA A 134 -7.15 -3.49 -10.98
CA ALA A 134 -6.31 -2.66 -11.85
C ALA A 134 -4.83 -3.14 -11.89
N VAL A 135 -4.39 -3.94 -10.92
CA VAL A 135 -3.06 -4.60 -10.97
C VAL A 135 -3.07 -5.83 -11.87
N VAL A 136 -4.21 -6.55 -12.00
CA VAL A 136 -4.28 -7.84 -12.71
C VAL A 136 -3.70 -7.82 -14.14
N PRO A 137 -3.87 -6.76 -14.96
CA PRO A 137 -3.30 -6.72 -16.31
C PRO A 137 -1.78 -6.93 -16.38
N ILE A 138 -1.04 -6.80 -15.27
CA ILE A 138 0.40 -7.02 -15.23
C ILE A 138 0.81 -8.44 -15.66
N VAL A 139 -0.10 -9.42 -15.52
CA VAL A 139 0.15 -10.79 -15.97
C VAL A 139 0.44 -10.87 -17.46
N PHE A 140 0.02 -9.88 -18.24
CA PHE A 140 0.25 -9.77 -19.66
C PHE A 140 1.49 -8.96 -20.04
N ALA A 141 2.23 -8.40 -19.03
CA ALA A 141 3.36 -7.53 -19.30
C ALA A 141 4.43 -8.19 -20.18
N GLN A 142 4.77 -9.44 -19.91
CA GLN A 142 5.74 -10.18 -20.70
C GLN A 142 5.23 -10.43 -22.12
N ILE A 143 3.99 -10.92 -22.28
CA ILE A 143 3.40 -11.26 -23.59
C ILE A 143 3.33 -10.01 -24.48
N LEU A 144 2.80 -8.93 -23.96
CA LEU A 144 2.67 -7.68 -24.71
C LEU A 144 4.03 -6.99 -24.91
N GLY A 145 4.95 -7.19 -23.97
CA GLY A 145 6.32 -6.75 -24.08
C GLY A 145 7.10 -7.37 -25.22
N ASN A 146 6.80 -8.63 -25.57
CA ASN A 146 7.37 -9.30 -26.74
C ASN A 146 6.91 -8.67 -28.07
N VAL A 147 5.74 -8.00 -28.08
CA VAL A 147 5.26 -7.25 -29.25
C VAL A 147 5.91 -5.86 -29.27
N ASN A 148 5.93 -5.17 -28.14
CA ASN A 148 6.54 -3.87 -28.00
C ASN A 148 6.89 -3.60 -26.51
N MET A 149 8.15 -3.30 -26.22
CA MET A 149 8.66 -2.95 -24.89
C MET A 149 7.79 -1.90 -24.17
N TRP A 150 7.35 -0.87 -24.87
CA TRP A 150 6.57 0.21 -24.27
C TRP A 150 5.21 -0.26 -23.74
N LEU A 151 4.64 -1.33 -24.29
CA LEU A 151 3.41 -1.93 -23.74
C LEU A 151 3.67 -2.56 -22.38
N ALA A 152 4.80 -3.27 -22.20
CA ALA A 152 5.20 -3.77 -20.90
C ALA A 152 5.43 -2.63 -19.90
N VAL A 153 6.16 -1.59 -20.31
CA VAL A 153 6.45 -0.40 -19.48
C VAL A 153 5.15 0.28 -19.00
N ILE A 154 4.19 0.48 -19.91
CA ILE A 154 2.90 1.09 -19.57
C ILE A 154 2.11 0.21 -18.61
N ILE A 155 2.02 -1.10 -18.84
CA ILE A 155 1.30 -2.04 -17.98
C ILE A 155 1.93 -2.11 -16.58
N ILE A 156 3.26 -2.18 -16.50
CA ILE A 156 3.97 -2.15 -15.22
C ILE A 156 3.73 -0.81 -14.52
N GLY A 157 3.76 0.31 -15.25
CA GLY A 157 3.42 1.64 -14.73
C GLY A 157 2.00 1.73 -14.17
N LEU A 158 1.01 1.18 -14.88
CA LEU A 158 -0.38 1.11 -14.42
C LEU A 158 -0.52 0.24 -13.17
N ALA A 159 0.15 -0.91 -13.11
CA ALA A 159 0.16 -1.76 -11.93
C ALA A 159 0.84 -1.08 -10.74
N ALA A 160 1.94 -0.37 -10.96
CA ALA A 160 2.62 0.45 -9.95
C ALA A 160 1.72 1.61 -9.47
N SER A 161 0.97 2.24 -10.37
CA SER A 161 -0.04 3.26 -10.04
C SER A 161 -1.16 2.69 -9.16
N ALA A 162 -1.69 1.53 -9.52
CA ALA A 162 -2.71 0.84 -8.74
C ALA A 162 -2.18 0.41 -7.36
N HIS A 163 -0.91 -0.01 -7.25
CA HIS A 163 -0.25 -0.25 -5.97
C HIS A 163 -0.22 1.00 -5.10
N GLN A 164 0.17 2.15 -5.64
CA GLN A 164 0.22 3.40 -4.88
C GLN A 164 -1.17 3.82 -4.39
N ALA A 165 -2.20 3.67 -5.25
CA ALA A 165 -3.58 3.91 -4.86
C ALA A 165 -4.05 2.94 -3.74
N TRP A 166 -3.69 1.66 -3.83
CA TRP A 166 -3.92 0.67 -2.79
C TRP A 166 -3.21 1.05 -1.49
N SER A 167 -1.93 1.40 -1.57
CA SER A 167 -1.10 1.76 -0.41
C SER A 167 -1.68 2.95 0.36
N ALA A 168 -2.10 4.01 -0.34
CA ALA A 168 -2.75 5.16 0.28
C ALA A 168 -4.02 4.76 1.06
N ASN A 169 -4.81 3.84 0.50
CA ASN A 169 -6.06 3.40 1.11
C ASN A 169 -5.86 2.42 2.27
N ILE A 170 -4.92 1.48 2.18
CA ILE A 170 -4.68 0.52 3.26
C ILE A 170 -4.23 1.22 4.54
N PHE A 171 -3.39 2.25 4.46
CA PHE A 171 -3.00 3.05 5.62
C PHE A 171 -4.19 3.78 6.25
N THR A 172 -5.09 4.32 5.44
CA THR A 172 -6.30 4.99 5.94
C THR A 172 -7.27 4.04 6.64
N THR A 173 -7.27 2.74 6.30
CA THR A 173 -8.10 1.75 7.03
C THR A 173 -7.76 1.68 8.52
N VAL A 174 -6.51 1.98 8.90
CA VAL A 174 -6.10 2.01 10.31
C VAL A 174 -6.83 3.14 11.04
N SER A 175 -6.88 4.34 10.46
CA SER A 175 -7.59 5.48 11.06
C SER A 175 -9.11 5.26 11.11
N ASP A 176 -9.65 4.45 10.18
CA ASP A 176 -11.09 4.12 10.17
C ASP A 176 -11.46 3.07 11.25
N MET A 177 -10.49 2.30 11.75
CA MET A 177 -10.74 1.16 12.64
C MET A 177 -10.16 1.35 14.05
N PHE A 178 -9.26 2.27 14.26
CA PHE A 178 -8.57 2.44 15.53
C PHE A 178 -8.66 3.89 16.05
N PRO A 179 -8.80 4.07 17.37
CA PRO A 179 -8.74 5.40 17.98
C PRO A 179 -7.35 6.02 17.78
N LYS A 180 -7.28 7.36 17.76
CA LYS A 180 -6.07 8.15 17.49
C LYS A 180 -4.84 7.67 18.27
N LYS A 181 -5.01 7.30 19.56
CA LYS A 181 -3.93 6.79 20.43
C LYS A 181 -3.27 5.49 19.97
N ALA A 182 -3.94 4.70 19.14
CA ALA A 182 -3.45 3.40 18.66
C ALA A 182 -2.97 3.43 17.20
N VAL A 183 -3.38 4.42 16.40
CA VAL A 183 -3.08 4.50 14.96
C VAL A 183 -1.59 4.36 14.69
N GLY A 184 -0.74 5.12 15.40
CA GLY A 184 0.71 5.07 15.19
C GLY A 184 1.31 3.68 15.48
N SER A 185 0.86 3.02 16.55
CA SER A 185 1.34 1.68 16.93
C SER A 185 0.90 0.61 15.91
N VAL A 186 -0.36 0.65 15.46
CA VAL A 186 -0.88 -0.30 14.45
C VAL A 186 -0.19 -0.07 13.10
N THR A 187 0.02 1.18 12.70
CA THR A 187 0.75 1.54 11.48
C THR A 187 2.20 1.02 11.55
N GLY A 188 2.87 1.17 12.69
CA GLY A 188 4.21 0.62 12.91
C GLY A 188 4.26 -0.91 12.82
N LEU A 189 3.30 -1.62 13.43
CA LEU A 189 3.15 -3.06 13.29
C LEU A 189 2.99 -3.48 11.83
N GLY A 190 2.06 -2.86 11.09
CA GLY A 190 1.87 -3.18 9.67
C GLY A 190 3.09 -2.89 8.81
N GLY A 191 3.81 -1.78 9.07
CA GLY A 191 5.09 -1.49 8.41
C GLY A 191 6.15 -2.56 8.67
N MET A 192 6.24 -3.06 9.90
CA MET A 192 7.12 -4.18 10.26
C MET A 192 6.74 -5.46 9.49
N PHE A 193 5.45 -5.82 9.45
CA PHE A 193 4.98 -6.97 8.67
C PHE A 193 5.26 -6.81 7.18
N GLY A 194 5.06 -5.63 6.60
CA GLY A 194 5.40 -5.31 5.22
C GLY A 194 6.89 -5.49 4.91
N SER A 195 7.75 -5.02 5.82
CA SER A 195 9.21 -5.20 5.69
C SER A 195 9.62 -6.68 5.78
N VAL A 196 9.05 -7.43 6.73
CA VAL A 196 9.30 -8.88 6.85
C VAL A 196 8.85 -9.60 5.58
N GLY A 197 7.66 -9.28 5.05
CA GLY A 197 7.18 -9.82 3.78
C GLY A 197 8.13 -9.52 2.62
N SER A 198 8.65 -8.29 2.56
CA SER A 198 9.58 -7.86 1.51
C SER A 198 10.91 -8.60 1.57
N VAL A 199 11.48 -8.78 2.77
CA VAL A 199 12.69 -9.58 2.97
C VAL A 199 12.44 -11.03 2.59
N PHE A 200 11.31 -11.61 3.02
CA PHE A 200 10.95 -12.98 2.69
C PHE A 200 10.84 -13.18 1.17
N LEU A 201 10.06 -12.35 0.47
CA LEU A 201 9.89 -12.47 -0.98
C LEU A 201 11.23 -12.29 -1.71
N SER A 202 12.03 -11.28 -1.32
CA SER A 202 13.30 -10.98 -2.00
C SER A 202 14.34 -12.09 -1.81
N LEU A 203 14.53 -12.57 -0.59
CA LEU A 203 15.60 -13.54 -0.29
C LEU A 203 15.22 -14.98 -0.64
N PHE A 204 13.99 -15.40 -0.35
CA PHE A 204 13.61 -16.81 -0.47
C PHE A 204 12.92 -17.13 -1.80
N VAL A 205 12.15 -16.20 -2.34
CA VAL A 205 11.41 -16.42 -3.59
C VAL A 205 12.20 -15.85 -4.78
N GLN A 206 12.39 -14.54 -4.81
CA GLN A 206 12.99 -13.89 -5.99
C GLN A 206 14.41 -14.38 -6.25
N LYS A 207 15.29 -14.37 -5.25
CA LYS A 207 16.68 -14.81 -5.42
C LYS A 207 16.77 -16.23 -5.96
N ASN A 208 16.05 -17.18 -5.35
CA ASN A 208 16.10 -18.57 -5.78
C ASN A 208 15.47 -18.77 -7.17
N LEU A 209 14.33 -18.13 -7.43
CA LEU A 209 13.63 -18.18 -8.71
C LEU A 209 14.52 -17.65 -9.85
N PHE A 210 15.05 -16.43 -9.70
CA PHE A 210 15.85 -15.80 -10.73
C PHE A 210 17.21 -16.49 -10.94
N VAL A 211 17.87 -16.94 -9.87
CA VAL A 211 19.11 -17.72 -9.98
C VAL A 211 18.89 -19.00 -10.75
N HIS A 212 17.82 -19.74 -10.42
CA HIS A 212 17.49 -20.99 -11.10
C HIS A 212 17.21 -20.77 -12.60
N TYR A 213 16.29 -19.88 -12.96
CA TYR A 213 15.92 -19.67 -14.36
C TYR A 213 17.02 -18.99 -15.17
N ARG A 214 17.86 -18.15 -14.56
CA ARG A 214 19.04 -17.58 -15.21
C ARG A 214 20.09 -18.66 -15.52
N SER A 215 20.28 -19.66 -14.65
CA SER A 215 21.25 -20.74 -14.85
C SER A 215 20.87 -21.68 -16.00
N ILE A 216 19.59 -21.80 -16.32
CA ILE A 216 19.07 -22.60 -17.43
C ILE A 216 18.74 -21.76 -18.67
N HIS A 217 19.14 -20.47 -18.72
CA HIS A 217 18.90 -19.52 -19.81
C HIS A 217 17.42 -19.26 -20.15
N HIS A 218 16.53 -19.36 -19.17
CA HIS A 218 15.10 -19.12 -19.29
C HIS A 218 14.58 -18.08 -18.29
N ILE A 219 15.29 -16.94 -18.20
CA ILE A 219 14.99 -15.86 -17.25
C ILE A 219 13.56 -15.29 -17.43
N GLU A 220 13.05 -15.32 -18.66
CA GLU A 220 11.69 -14.90 -19.02
C GLU A 220 10.62 -15.61 -18.19
N ILE A 221 10.83 -16.88 -17.83
CA ILE A 221 9.89 -17.67 -17.02
C ILE A 221 9.83 -17.10 -15.60
N ALA A 222 10.95 -16.66 -15.04
CA ALA A 222 10.97 -16.05 -13.72
C ALA A 222 10.12 -14.77 -13.68
N TYR A 223 10.20 -13.93 -14.74
CA TYR A 223 9.35 -12.73 -14.83
C TYR A 223 7.88 -13.08 -15.02
N TYR A 224 7.54 -14.08 -15.84
CA TYR A 224 6.15 -14.58 -15.96
C TYR A 224 5.58 -14.97 -14.60
N ILE A 225 6.32 -15.77 -13.83
CA ILE A 225 5.88 -16.21 -12.51
C ILE A 225 5.70 -15.01 -11.59
N MET A 226 6.65 -14.06 -11.58
CA MET A 226 6.56 -12.87 -10.73
C MET A 226 5.40 -11.96 -11.12
N PHE A 227 5.17 -11.73 -12.41
CA PHE A 227 4.02 -10.92 -12.85
C PHE A 227 2.69 -11.61 -12.52
N PHE A 228 2.62 -12.93 -12.57
CA PHE A 228 1.44 -13.68 -12.12
C PHE A 228 1.22 -13.52 -10.60
N VAL A 229 2.29 -13.63 -9.81
CA VAL A 229 2.25 -13.35 -8.36
C VAL A 229 1.79 -11.92 -8.10
N CYS A 230 2.37 -10.93 -8.79
CA CYS A 230 1.98 -9.52 -8.65
C CYS A 230 0.48 -9.33 -8.94
N GLY A 231 -0.04 -9.89 -10.03
CA GLY A 231 -1.44 -9.75 -10.44
C GLY A 231 -2.43 -10.37 -9.46
N GLY A 232 -2.07 -11.51 -8.83
CA GLY A 232 -2.95 -12.23 -7.90
C GLY A 232 -2.91 -11.74 -6.46
N THR A 233 -1.77 -11.18 -6.03
CA THR A 233 -1.52 -10.86 -4.61
C THR A 233 -2.50 -9.85 -4.03
N TYR A 234 -2.89 -8.82 -4.77
CA TYR A 234 -3.82 -7.78 -4.28
C TYR A 234 -5.24 -8.32 -4.10
N LEU A 235 -5.70 -9.17 -5.00
CA LEU A 235 -6.98 -9.85 -4.86
C LEU A 235 -6.98 -10.77 -3.65
N LEU A 236 -5.91 -11.54 -3.46
CA LEU A 236 -5.74 -12.39 -2.28
C LEU A 236 -5.74 -11.55 -0.99
N ALA A 237 -4.97 -10.46 -0.96
CA ALA A 237 -4.92 -9.54 0.17
C ALA A 237 -6.31 -8.95 0.47
N TRP A 238 -7.04 -8.51 -0.55
CA TRP A 238 -8.40 -8.00 -0.39
C TRP A 238 -9.36 -9.06 0.16
N CYS A 239 -9.32 -10.29 -0.36
CA CYS A 239 -10.15 -11.40 0.13
C CYS A 239 -9.87 -11.70 1.60
N ILE A 240 -8.59 -11.75 2.02
CA ILE A 240 -8.22 -11.97 3.41
C ILE A 240 -8.70 -10.82 4.31
N MET A 241 -8.50 -9.58 3.87
CA MET A 241 -8.98 -8.40 4.60
C MET A 241 -10.52 -8.39 4.70
N GLN A 242 -11.22 -8.81 3.64
CA GLN A 242 -12.67 -8.92 3.65
C GLN A 242 -13.16 -10.02 4.59
N PHE A 243 -12.46 -11.15 4.65
CA PHE A 243 -12.78 -12.27 5.55
C PHE A 243 -12.56 -11.89 7.03
N LEU A 244 -11.42 -11.27 7.35
CA LEU A 244 -11.08 -10.89 8.72
C LEU A 244 -11.95 -9.74 9.24
N VAL A 245 -12.23 -8.75 8.39
CA VAL A 245 -12.97 -7.54 8.74
C VAL A 245 -14.04 -7.25 7.67
N PRO A 246 -15.17 -7.96 7.68
CA PRO A 246 -16.26 -7.73 6.71
C PRO A 246 -16.80 -6.28 6.77
N LYS A 247 -16.87 -5.71 7.98
CA LYS A 247 -17.26 -4.32 8.22
C LYS A 247 -16.18 -3.64 9.06
N MET A 248 -15.69 -2.50 8.61
CA MET A 248 -14.76 -1.68 9.39
C MET A 248 -15.53 -1.04 10.54
N LYS A 249 -15.31 -1.53 11.74
CA LYS A 249 -15.86 -0.96 12.98
C LYS A 249 -14.68 -0.51 13.84
N MET A 250 -14.86 0.62 14.52
CA MET A 250 -13.86 1.13 15.45
C MET A 250 -13.68 0.13 16.61
N VAL A 251 -12.43 -0.10 16.97
CA VAL A 251 -12.04 -0.99 18.06
C VAL A 251 -12.04 -0.21 19.37
N ASN A 252 -12.65 -0.75 20.41
CA ASN A 252 -12.55 -0.22 21.77
C ASN A 252 -11.28 -0.77 22.45
N ILE A 253 -10.32 0.13 22.77
CA ILE A 253 -9.01 -0.22 23.34
C ILE A 253 -8.92 0.31 24.77
#